data_773bc3ba0f4bb6f910582245bbfab014
#
_entry.id   773bc3ba0f4bb6f910582245bbfab014
#
_cell.length_a   1.000
_cell.length_b   1.000
_cell.length_c   1.000
_cell.angle_alpha   90.00
_cell.angle_beta   90.00
_cell.angle_gamma   90.00
#
_symmetry.space_group_name_H-M   'P 1'
#
loop_
_entity.id
_entity.type
_entity.pdbx_description
1 polymer ?
#
loop_
_entity_poly.entity_id
_entity_poly.type
_entity_poly.pdbx_seq_one_letter_code
_entity_poly.pdbx_strand_id
1 'polypeptide(L)'
;PIVLDYIMDSEVPKPCRHFIGRDKELEELYTVLEENRHVFLCGIAGIGKSELVKAYAKRYIKQYTNILYIEYTGNLHQDITDMDFIDDPPESTDQERFQRHNRFLRSLKSDTLLIIDNFNVTATQDSFLSVVLKYRCQILFTTRSKLDEYCTLPLKEIEDMNALFQLASVFYSEADTYRATVEKIIETVHSHTFAVELAAKLLEN
;
A
#
# COMPACT_ATOMS: atom_id res chain seq x y z
N PRO A 1 3.97 -24.72 4.17
CA PRO A 1 3.39 -23.42 3.83
C PRO A 1 1.92 -23.60 3.43
N ILE A 2 1.07 -22.70 3.90
CA ILE A 2 -0.34 -22.64 3.52
C ILE A 2 -0.39 -21.82 2.23
N VAL A 3 -0.93 -22.36 1.14
CA VAL A 3 -1.09 -21.66 -0.14
C VAL A 3 -2.52 -21.13 -0.20
N LEU A 4 -2.68 -19.81 -0.31
CA LEU A 4 -3.98 -19.13 -0.21
C LEU A 4 -4.85 -19.25 -1.44
N ASP A 5 -4.28 -19.46 -2.63
CA ASP A 5 -5.03 -19.56 -3.90
C ASP A 5 -6.16 -20.60 -3.90
N TYR A 6 -6.13 -21.54 -2.93
CA TYR A 6 -7.16 -22.56 -2.73
C TYR A 6 -8.16 -22.22 -1.62
N ILE A 7 -7.96 -21.10 -0.90
CA ILE A 7 -8.71 -20.78 0.31
C ILE A 7 -9.41 -19.43 0.19
N MET A 8 -8.82 -18.51 -0.56
CA MET A 8 -9.30 -17.13 -0.70
C MET A 8 -9.24 -16.68 -2.15
N ASP A 9 -10.25 -15.94 -2.55
CA ASP A 9 -10.24 -15.17 -3.80
C ASP A 9 -9.77 -13.73 -3.46
N SER A 10 -8.46 -13.53 -3.40
CA SER A 10 -7.91 -12.20 -3.18
C SER A 10 -6.78 -11.91 -4.16
N GLU A 11 -7.04 -11.02 -5.11
CA GLU A 11 -5.99 -10.47 -5.95
C GLU A 11 -5.40 -9.20 -5.33
N VAL A 12 -4.08 -9.15 -5.21
CA VAL A 12 -3.38 -7.89 -4.92
C VAL A 12 -3.54 -6.94 -6.10
N PRO A 13 -4.08 -5.73 -5.90
CA PRO A 13 -4.25 -4.78 -7.00
C PRO A 13 -2.92 -4.46 -7.67
N LYS A 14 -2.92 -4.38 -9.00
CA LYS A 14 -1.71 -4.04 -9.76
C LYS A 14 -1.35 -2.56 -9.54
N PRO A 15 -0.06 -2.23 -9.44
CA PRO A 15 0.36 -0.83 -9.44
C PRO A 15 0.00 -0.16 -10.77
N CYS A 16 -0.08 1.17 -10.78
CA CYS A 16 -0.30 1.93 -12.01
C CYS A 16 0.80 1.63 -13.05
N ARG A 17 0.46 1.81 -14.33
CA ARG A 17 1.38 1.53 -15.46
C ARG A 17 2.65 2.38 -15.40
N HIS A 18 2.57 3.53 -14.78
CA HIS A 18 3.59 4.58 -14.78
C HIS A 18 4.17 4.79 -13.38
N PHE A 19 4.46 3.68 -12.68
CA PHE A 19 5.16 3.72 -11.40
C PHE A 19 6.65 4.00 -11.66
N ILE A 20 7.12 5.21 -11.30
CA ILE A 20 8.44 5.73 -11.63
C ILE A 20 9.10 6.32 -10.39
N GLY A 21 10.44 6.21 -10.30
CA GLY A 21 11.28 6.99 -9.39
C GLY A 21 11.22 6.60 -7.92
N ARG A 22 10.82 5.37 -7.59
CA ARG A 22 10.64 4.87 -6.21
C ARG A 22 11.45 3.60 -5.89
N ASP A 23 12.51 3.32 -6.65
CA ASP A 23 13.30 2.11 -6.44
C ASP A 23 14.00 2.09 -5.10
N LYS A 24 14.51 3.24 -4.64
CA LYS A 24 15.16 3.37 -3.33
C LYS A 24 14.18 3.13 -2.19
N GLU A 25 12.99 3.68 -2.29
CA GLU A 25 11.94 3.49 -1.28
C GLU A 25 11.42 2.05 -1.24
N LEU A 26 11.40 1.35 -2.37
CA LEU A 26 11.08 -0.08 -2.40
C LEU A 26 12.15 -0.93 -1.69
N GLU A 27 13.43 -0.61 -1.87
CA GLU A 27 14.55 -1.29 -1.22
C GLU A 27 14.61 -0.98 0.28
N GLU A 28 14.37 0.27 0.66
CA GLU A 28 14.27 0.68 2.05
C GLU A 28 13.11 -0.02 2.75
N LEU A 29 11.93 -0.05 2.12
CA LEU A 29 10.76 -0.74 2.64
C LEU A 29 11.01 -2.24 2.84
N TYR A 30 11.70 -2.88 1.89
CA TYR A 30 12.09 -4.27 2.02
C TYR A 30 12.98 -4.48 3.25
N THR A 31 14.02 -3.67 3.41
CA THR A 31 14.95 -3.76 4.55
C THR A 31 14.22 -3.55 5.89
N VAL A 32 13.36 -2.55 5.96
CA VAL A 32 12.61 -2.24 7.18
C VAL A 32 11.61 -3.35 7.53
N LEU A 33 10.96 -3.99 6.53
CA LEU A 33 10.06 -5.12 6.75
C LEU A 33 10.78 -6.40 7.17
N GLU A 34 12.02 -6.63 6.73
CA GLU A 34 12.83 -7.76 7.20
C GLU A 34 13.23 -7.61 8.68
N GLU A 35 13.43 -6.38 9.13
CA GLU A 35 13.80 -6.09 10.52
C GLU A 35 12.58 -5.98 11.45
N ASN A 36 11.43 -5.58 10.89
CA ASN A 36 10.22 -5.27 11.65
C ASN A 36 9.02 -6.04 11.08
N ARG A 37 8.32 -6.76 11.94
CA ARG A 37 7.13 -7.51 11.52
C ARG A 37 5.99 -6.60 11.04
N HIS A 38 5.87 -5.40 11.58
CA HIS A 38 4.81 -4.44 11.25
C HIS A 38 5.44 -3.11 10.88
N VAL A 39 5.08 -2.57 9.74
CA VAL A 39 5.58 -1.29 9.24
C VAL A 39 4.41 -0.42 8.80
N PHE A 40 4.41 0.83 9.21
CA PHE A 40 3.46 1.85 8.79
C PHE A 40 4.13 2.79 7.79
N LEU A 41 3.81 2.64 6.51
CA LEU A 41 4.22 3.58 5.46
C LEU A 41 3.38 4.84 5.59
N CYS A 42 3.94 5.92 6.10
CA CYS A 42 3.22 7.15 6.35
C CYS A 42 3.59 8.25 5.35
N GLY A 43 2.66 9.16 5.08
CA GLY A 43 2.86 10.29 4.16
C GLY A 43 1.57 10.98 3.80
N ILE A 44 1.67 12.15 3.20
CA ILE A 44 0.52 12.97 2.80
C ILE A 44 -0.37 12.27 1.75
N ALA A 45 -1.58 12.76 1.57
CA ALA A 45 -2.48 12.26 0.52
C ALA A 45 -1.85 12.47 -0.87
N GLY A 46 -2.03 11.52 -1.80
CA GLY A 46 -1.55 11.64 -3.17
C GLY A 46 -0.04 11.45 -3.37
N ILE A 47 0.75 11.17 -2.33
CA ILE A 47 2.20 10.97 -2.44
C ILE A 47 2.59 9.63 -3.10
N GLY A 48 1.64 8.70 -3.25
CA GLY A 48 1.85 7.42 -3.91
C GLY A 48 2.03 6.21 -2.98
N LYS A 49 1.58 6.27 -1.70
CA LYS A 49 1.71 5.16 -0.74
C LYS A 49 1.07 3.87 -1.26
N SER A 50 -0.19 3.91 -1.67
CA SER A 50 -0.92 2.74 -2.19
C SER A 50 -0.23 2.16 -3.43
N GLU A 51 0.29 3.01 -4.31
CA GLU A 51 1.02 2.55 -5.48
C GLU A 51 2.37 1.92 -5.12
N LEU A 52 3.06 2.46 -4.10
CA LEU A 52 4.31 1.89 -3.60
C LEU A 52 4.09 0.47 -3.03
N VAL A 53 3.05 0.25 -2.21
CA VAL A 53 2.81 -1.08 -1.62
C VAL A 53 2.36 -2.10 -2.66
N LYS A 54 1.61 -1.69 -3.69
CA LYS A 54 1.26 -2.55 -4.83
C LYS A 54 2.51 -2.90 -5.66
N ALA A 55 3.39 -1.92 -5.91
CA ALA A 55 4.65 -2.14 -6.60
C ALA A 55 5.60 -3.04 -5.79
N TYR A 56 5.63 -2.86 -4.45
CA TYR A 56 6.35 -3.71 -3.53
C TYR A 56 5.87 -5.17 -3.64
N ALA A 57 4.58 -5.40 -3.53
CA ALA A 57 3.98 -6.73 -3.65
C ALA A 57 4.36 -7.41 -4.97
N LYS A 58 4.31 -6.66 -6.08
CA LYS A 58 4.70 -7.16 -7.41
C LYS A 58 6.19 -7.47 -7.51
N ARG A 59 7.06 -6.58 -6.98
CA ARG A 59 8.53 -6.72 -7.07
C ARG A 59 9.03 -7.90 -6.24
N TYR A 60 8.49 -8.07 -5.04
CA TYR A 60 8.94 -9.07 -4.07
C TYR A 60 8.01 -10.29 -3.96
N ILE A 61 7.15 -10.50 -4.96
CA ILE A 61 6.18 -11.62 -4.98
C ILE A 61 6.82 -12.99 -4.71
N LYS A 62 8.06 -13.21 -5.14
CA LYS A 62 8.79 -14.46 -4.96
C LYS A 62 9.34 -14.68 -3.55
N GLN A 63 9.35 -13.63 -2.72
CA GLN A 63 9.82 -13.70 -1.33
C GLN A 63 8.73 -14.22 -0.38
N TYR A 64 7.48 -14.13 -0.81
CA TYR A 64 6.32 -14.52 -0.02
C TYR A 64 5.63 -15.74 -0.63
N THR A 65 5.17 -16.65 0.25
CA THR A 65 4.25 -17.72 -0.17
C THR A 65 2.88 -17.14 -0.51
N ASN A 66 2.44 -16.13 0.25
CA ASN A 66 1.16 -15.48 0.07
C ASN A 66 1.29 -13.97 0.27
N ILE A 67 0.50 -13.20 -0.50
CA ILE A 67 0.31 -11.76 -0.28
C ILE A 67 -1.19 -11.51 -0.21
N LEU A 68 -1.63 -10.89 0.89
CA LEU A 68 -3.00 -10.49 1.13
C LEU A 68 -3.10 -8.96 1.05
N TYR A 69 -4.20 -8.48 0.49
CA TYR A 69 -4.48 -7.04 0.41
C TYR A 69 -5.87 -6.74 0.96
N ILE A 70 -5.94 -5.86 1.93
CA ILE A 70 -7.16 -5.34 2.53
C ILE A 70 -7.17 -3.83 2.30
N GLU A 71 -8.23 -3.31 1.71
CA GLU A 71 -8.52 -1.88 1.72
C GLU A 71 -9.31 -1.57 3.01
N TYR A 72 -8.73 -0.73 3.86
CA TYR A 72 -9.36 -0.35 5.12
C TYR A 72 -10.59 0.53 4.88
N THR A 73 -11.74 0.08 5.34
CA THR A 73 -13.04 0.77 5.16
C THR A 73 -13.51 1.56 6.37
N GLY A 74 -12.74 1.52 7.48
CA GLY A 74 -13.07 2.23 8.72
C GLY A 74 -13.19 1.31 9.94
N ASN A 75 -13.14 -0.01 9.75
CA ASN A 75 -13.25 -0.98 10.83
C ASN A 75 -12.53 -2.29 10.48
N LEU A 76 -11.35 -2.53 11.06
CA LEU A 76 -10.56 -3.74 10.81
C LEU A 76 -11.30 -5.04 11.13
N HIS A 77 -12.16 -5.04 12.14
CA HIS A 77 -12.96 -6.22 12.47
C HIS A 77 -13.90 -6.56 11.31
N GLN A 78 -14.58 -5.54 10.75
CA GLN A 78 -15.48 -5.74 9.63
C GLN A 78 -14.71 -6.10 8.35
N ASP A 79 -13.62 -5.41 8.07
CA ASP A 79 -12.77 -5.69 6.89
C ASP A 79 -12.29 -7.16 6.88
N ILE A 80 -11.95 -7.70 8.06
CA ILE A 80 -11.57 -9.11 8.20
C ILE A 80 -12.78 -10.04 8.07
N THR A 81 -13.95 -9.65 8.58
CA THR A 81 -15.18 -10.42 8.43
C THR A 81 -15.60 -10.55 6.97
N ASP A 82 -15.39 -9.48 6.19
CA ASP A 82 -15.82 -9.37 4.80
C ASP A 82 -14.80 -9.97 3.79
N MET A 83 -13.70 -10.54 4.27
CA MET A 83 -12.76 -11.25 3.39
C MET A 83 -13.45 -12.45 2.73
N ASP A 84 -13.22 -12.66 1.44
CA ASP A 84 -13.82 -13.76 0.68
C ASP A 84 -13.04 -15.06 0.86
N PHE A 85 -13.54 -15.95 1.70
CA PHE A 85 -13.04 -17.31 1.84
C PHE A 85 -13.93 -18.27 1.05
N ILE A 86 -13.31 -19.12 0.22
CA ILE A 86 -14.00 -20.08 -0.65
C ILE A 86 -14.86 -21.07 0.17
N ASP A 87 -14.40 -21.42 1.37
CA ASP A 87 -15.05 -22.40 2.25
C ASP A 87 -16.05 -21.78 3.24
N ASP A 88 -16.37 -20.50 3.09
CA ASP A 88 -17.37 -19.88 3.97
C ASP A 88 -18.75 -20.44 3.71
N PRO A 89 -19.40 -21.08 4.72
CA PRO A 89 -20.78 -21.51 4.55
C PRO A 89 -21.69 -20.29 4.29
N PRO A 90 -22.58 -20.38 3.28
CA PRO A 90 -23.44 -19.25 2.91
C PRO A 90 -24.34 -18.71 4.05
N GLU A 91 -24.61 -19.58 5.03
CA GLU A 91 -25.48 -19.25 6.19
C GLU A 91 -24.70 -18.79 7.43
N SER A 92 -23.36 -18.60 7.31
CA SER A 92 -22.54 -18.16 8.43
C SER A 92 -22.92 -16.75 8.87
N THR A 93 -23.05 -16.57 10.18
CA THR A 93 -23.17 -15.24 10.78
C THR A 93 -21.82 -14.49 10.70
N ASP A 94 -21.86 -13.15 10.74
CA ASP A 94 -20.65 -12.33 10.76
C ASP A 94 -19.69 -12.73 11.90
N GLN A 95 -20.23 -13.11 13.06
CA GLN A 95 -19.41 -13.55 14.18
C GLN A 95 -18.67 -14.87 13.88
N GLU A 96 -19.30 -15.81 13.20
CA GLU A 96 -18.71 -17.09 12.82
C GLU A 96 -17.66 -16.89 11.72
N ARG A 97 -17.97 -16.05 10.72
CA ARG A 97 -17.03 -15.66 9.66
C ARG A 97 -15.80 -15.01 10.27
N PHE A 98 -16.01 -13.97 11.10
CA PHE A 98 -14.90 -13.30 11.79
C PHE A 98 -14.01 -14.26 12.57
N GLN A 99 -14.59 -15.14 13.40
CA GLN A 99 -13.82 -16.09 14.20
C GLN A 99 -12.97 -17.02 13.35
N ARG A 100 -13.51 -17.47 12.21
CA ARG A 100 -12.81 -18.34 11.27
C ARG A 100 -11.67 -17.58 10.59
N HIS A 101 -11.96 -16.42 10.01
CA HIS A 101 -10.98 -15.59 9.30
C HIS A 101 -9.85 -15.14 10.23
N ASN A 102 -10.18 -14.63 11.41
CA ASN A 102 -9.18 -14.22 12.40
C ASN A 102 -8.31 -15.40 12.88
N ARG A 103 -8.90 -16.58 13.09
CA ARG A 103 -8.13 -17.79 13.44
C ARG A 103 -7.16 -18.16 12.32
N PHE A 104 -7.61 -18.10 11.09
CA PHE A 104 -6.80 -18.36 9.91
C PHE A 104 -5.64 -17.37 9.80
N LEU A 105 -5.91 -16.05 9.82
CA LEU A 105 -4.89 -15.01 9.77
C LEU A 105 -3.83 -15.16 10.88
N ARG A 106 -4.25 -15.56 12.08
CA ARG A 106 -3.34 -15.85 13.20
C ARG A 106 -2.44 -17.08 12.96
N SER A 107 -2.81 -17.97 12.08
CA SER A 107 -2.01 -19.17 11.73
C SER A 107 -0.91 -18.88 10.72
N LEU A 108 -1.04 -17.79 9.93
CA LEU A 108 -0.06 -17.35 8.94
C LEU A 108 1.26 -16.95 9.60
N LYS A 109 2.36 -17.11 8.88
CA LYS A 109 3.72 -16.85 9.37
C LYS A 109 4.40 -15.77 8.52
N SER A 110 5.69 -15.55 8.79
CA SER A 110 6.52 -14.53 8.13
C SER A 110 6.72 -14.75 6.62
N ASP A 111 6.34 -15.91 6.09
CA ASP A 111 6.27 -16.16 4.64
C ASP A 111 5.03 -15.57 3.96
N THR A 112 4.20 -14.88 4.72
CA THR A 112 3.00 -14.17 4.25
C THR A 112 3.13 -12.67 4.53
N LEU A 113 2.79 -11.85 3.53
CA LEU A 113 2.63 -10.41 3.66
C LEU A 113 1.14 -10.05 3.68
N LEU A 114 0.70 -9.35 4.70
CA LEU A 114 -0.62 -8.72 4.79
C LEU A 114 -0.47 -7.21 4.56
N ILE A 115 -1.07 -6.69 3.50
CA ILE A 115 -1.14 -5.26 3.22
C ILE A 115 -2.49 -4.74 3.68
N ILE A 116 -2.48 -3.68 4.51
CA ILE A 116 -3.68 -2.95 4.94
C ILE A 116 -3.55 -1.52 4.44
N ASP A 117 -4.21 -1.23 3.33
CA ASP A 117 -4.13 0.06 2.67
C ASP A 117 -5.15 1.07 3.23
N ASN A 118 -4.79 2.34 3.26
CA ASN A 118 -5.63 3.45 3.73
C ASN A 118 -6.02 3.41 5.24
N PHE A 119 -5.20 2.84 6.10
CA PHE A 119 -5.41 2.87 7.56
C PHE A 119 -5.14 4.28 8.11
N ASN A 120 -6.06 5.20 7.87
CA ASN A 120 -5.92 6.63 8.17
C ASN A 120 -6.51 7.04 9.54
N VAL A 121 -6.43 6.15 10.52
CA VAL A 121 -6.93 6.33 11.89
C VAL A 121 -5.80 6.07 12.89
N THR A 122 -6.04 6.42 14.15
CA THR A 122 -5.14 6.11 15.25
C THR A 122 -5.48 4.76 15.88
N ALA A 123 -4.56 4.21 16.67
CA ALA A 123 -4.80 2.97 17.42
C ALA A 123 -5.97 3.04 18.41
N THR A 124 -6.33 4.25 18.86
CA THR A 124 -7.48 4.47 19.74
C THR A 124 -8.81 4.53 18.99
N GLN A 125 -8.79 4.89 17.71
CA GLN A 125 -9.99 4.96 16.87
C GLN A 125 -10.40 3.57 16.35
N ASP A 126 -9.44 2.70 16.07
CA ASP A 126 -9.70 1.29 15.77
C ASP A 126 -8.94 0.39 16.75
N SER A 127 -9.62 0.00 17.82
CA SER A 127 -9.03 -0.85 18.88
C SER A 127 -8.63 -2.24 18.39
N PHE A 128 -9.17 -2.68 17.23
CA PHE A 128 -8.86 -3.98 16.66
C PHE A 128 -7.44 -4.05 16.09
N LEU A 129 -6.80 -2.92 15.85
CA LEU A 129 -5.38 -2.86 15.50
C LEU A 129 -4.52 -3.68 16.47
N SER A 130 -4.82 -3.62 17.78
CA SER A 130 -4.09 -4.38 18.81
C SER A 130 -4.19 -5.91 18.64
N VAL A 131 -5.21 -6.40 17.95
CA VAL A 131 -5.38 -7.82 17.60
C VAL A 131 -4.60 -8.17 16.36
N VAL A 132 -4.69 -7.31 15.32
CA VAL A 132 -3.98 -7.49 14.05
C VAL A 132 -2.47 -7.51 14.26
N LEU A 133 -1.94 -6.62 15.10
CA LEU A 133 -0.51 -6.59 15.44
C LEU A 133 0.01 -7.85 16.17
N LYS A 134 -0.87 -8.75 16.61
CA LYS A 134 -0.49 -10.06 17.16
C LYS A 134 -0.37 -11.16 16.11
N TYR A 135 -0.72 -10.88 14.85
CA TYR A 135 -0.51 -11.85 13.78
C TYR A 135 0.99 -12.09 13.58
N ARG A 136 1.34 -13.29 13.08
CA ARG A 136 2.73 -13.72 12.92
C ARG A 136 3.28 -13.44 11.53
N CYS A 137 2.43 -13.07 10.59
CA CYS A 137 2.81 -12.63 9.26
C CYS A 137 3.45 -11.24 9.29
N GLN A 138 4.12 -10.86 8.22
CA GLN A 138 4.54 -9.47 8.02
C GLN A 138 3.31 -8.62 7.66
N ILE A 139 3.22 -7.40 8.22
CA ILE A 139 2.08 -6.51 7.97
C ILE A 139 2.59 -5.14 7.55
N LEU A 140 2.10 -4.68 6.41
CA LEU A 140 2.41 -3.38 5.85
C LEU A 140 1.15 -2.52 5.80
N PHE A 141 1.14 -1.45 6.58
CA PHE A 141 0.06 -0.47 6.56
C PHE A 141 0.44 0.73 5.69
N THR A 142 -0.53 1.31 4.99
CA THR A 142 -0.39 2.68 4.50
C THR A 142 -1.27 3.63 5.32
N THR A 143 -0.75 4.79 5.68
CA THR A 143 -1.47 5.72 6.53
C THR A 143 -1.08 7.18 6.26
N ARG A 144 -1.96 8.10 6.63
CA ARG A 144 -1.67 9.54 6.75
C ARG A 144 -1.44 9.97 8.20
N SER A 145 -1.80 9.10 9.14
CA SER A 145 -1.69 9.36 10.57
C SER A 145 -0.26 9.12 11.06
N LYS A 146 0.19 9.93 12.00
CA LYS A 146 1.42 9.64 12.74
C LYS A 146 1.11 8.62 13.82
N LEU A 147 1.88 7.55 13.85
CA LEU A 147 1.75 6.44 14.77
C LEU A 147 3.11 6.21 15.45
N ASP A 148 3.53 7.18 16.24
CA ASP A 148 4.88 7.27 16.83
C ASP A 148 5.25 6.09 17.75
N GLU A 149 4.27 5.30 18.16
CA GLU A 149 4.47 4.09 18.99
C GLU A 149 4.89 2.85 18.16
N TYR A 150 4.87 2.95 16.83
CA TYR A 150 5.13 1.84 15.92
C TYR A 150 6.28 2.14 14.96
N CYS A 151 6.78 1.11 14.28
CA CYS A 151 7.76 1.29 13.22
C CYS A 151 7.10 2.02 12.04
N THR A 152 7.49 3.28 11.82
CA THR A 152 6.97 4.11 10.74
C THR A 152 8.06 4.42 9.72
N LEU A 153 7.72 4.28 8.44
CA LEU A 153 8.55 4.66 7.30
C LEU A 153 7.89 5.86 6.60
N PRO A 154 8.49 7.05 6.65
CA PRO A 154 7.93 8.22 6.01
C PRO A 154 8.19 8.19 4.50
N LEU A 155 7.12 8.24 3.68
CA LEU A 155 7.23 8.46 2.25
C LEU A 155 7.19 9.95 1.94
N LYS A 156 8.26 10.44 1.33
CA LYS A 156 8.43 11.85 0.93
C LYS A 156 8.17 12.02 -0.58
N GLU A 157 8.22 13.25 -1.02
CA GLU A 157 8.20 13.61 -2.42
C GLU A 157 9.39 12.99 -3.16
N ILE A 158 9.24 12.75 -4.46
CA ILE A 158 10.34 12.29 -5.31
C ILE A 158 11.33 13.45 -5.47
N GLU A 159 12.58 13.23 -5.08
CA GLU A 159 13.64 14.24 -5.20
C GLU A 159 14.25 14.28 -6.61
N ASP A 160 14.16 13.19 -7.37
CA ASP A 160 14.73 13.09 -8.71
C ASP A 160 13.84 13.83 -9.73
N MET A 161 14.30 15.00 -10.17
CA MET A 161 13.64 15.82 -11.19
C MET A 161 13.45 15.05 -12.51
N ASN A 162 14.38 14.20 -12.90
CA ASN A 162 14.25 13.41 -14.13
C ASN A 162 13.11 12.39 -14.01
N ALA A 163 12.97 11.74 -12.85
CA ALA A 163 11.86 10.83 -12.61
C ALA A 163 10.51 11.55 -12.63
N LEU A 164 10.42 12.75 -12.05
CA LEU A 164 9.21 13.58 -12.10
C LEU A 164 8.92 14.09 -13.51
N PHE A 165 9.96 14.46 -14.25
CA PHE A 165 9.81 14.83 -15.65
C PHE A 165 9.32 13.65 -16.51
N GLN A 166 9.87 12.45 -16.31
CA GLN A 166 9.38 11.24 -16.97
C GLN A 166 7.91 10.97 -16.63
N LEU A 167 7.51 11.16 -15.37
CA LEU A 167 6.11 11.04 -14.97
C LEU A 167 5.23 12.04 -15.71
N ALA A 168 5.64 13.31 -15.80
CA ALA A 168 4.91 14.34 -16.54
C ALA A 168 4.80 14.01 -18.04
N SER A 169 5.88 13.51 -18.65
CA SER A 169 5.96 13.13 -20.07
C SER A 169 5.02 11.97 -20.44
N VAL A 170 4.60 11.17 -19.47
CA VAL A 170 3.59 10.14 -19.69
C VAL A 170 2.21 10.75 -20.03
N PHE A 171 1.91 11.92 -19.47
CA PHE A 171 0.59 12.55 -19.54
C PHE A 171 0.56 13.80 -20.41
N TYR A 172 1.73 14.31 -20.80
CA TYR A 172 1.87 15.47 -21.66
C TYR A 172 2.83 15.17 -22.82
N SER A 173 2.29 15.02 -24.03
CA SER A 173 3.00 14.56 -25.22
C SER A 173 4.10 15.53 -25.69
N GLU A 174 3.94 16.83 -25.43
CA GLU A 174 4.91 17.87 -25.80
C GLU A 174 5.89 18.23 -24.67
N ALA A 175 5.98 17.41 -23.62
CA ALA A 175 6.81 17.71 -22.46
C ALA A 175 8.27 17.99 -22.82
N ASP A 176 8.87 17.24 -23.74
CA ASP A 176 10.25 17.45 -24.18
C ASP A 176 10.45 18.79 -24.88
N THR A 177 9.46 19.25 -25.66
CA THR A 177 9.48 20.53 -26.32
C THR A 177 9.45 21.70 -25.32
N TYR A 178 8.69 21.56 -24.27
CA TYR A 178 8.50 22.58 -23.22
C TYR A 178 9.18 22.20 -21.89
N ARG A 179 10.28 21.47 -21.94
CA ARG A 179 10.96 20.90 -20.76
C ARG A 179 11.14 21.90 -19.62
N ALA A 180 11.68 23.09 -19.90
CA ALA A 180 11.92 24.10 -18.87
C ALA A 180 10.62 24.58 -18.19
N THR A 181 9.52 24.63 -18.93
CA THR A 181 8.20 24.97 -18.38
C THR A 181 7.67 23.84 -17.50
N VAL A 182 7.79 22.60 -17.94
CA VAL A 182 7.37 21.42 -17.18
C VAL A 182 8.15 21.31 -15.87
N GLU A 183 9.49 21.46 -15.91
CA GLU A 183 10.34 21.45 -14.72
C GLU A 183 9.94 22.56 -13.73
N LYS A 184 9.65 23.78 -14.23
CA LYS A 184 9.16 24.87 -13.38
C LYS A 184 7.79 24.58 -12.74
N ILE A 185 6.92 23.89 -13.46
CA ILE A 185 5.62 23.46 -12.91
C ILE A 185 5.86 22.42 -11.80
N ILE A 186 6.74 21.44 -12.02
CA ILE A 186 7.11 20.42 -11.03
C ILE A 186 7.61 21.09 -9.73
N GLU A 187 8.50 22.08 -9.86
CA GLU A 187 8.98 22.86 -8.70
C GLU A 187 7.83 23.61 -8.01
N THR A 188 6.95 24.23 -8.78
CA THR A 188 5.82 25.02 -8.26
C THR A 188 4.84 24.17 -7.45
N VAL A 189 4.63 22.91 -7.86
CA VAL A 189 3.79 21.96 -7.14
C VAL A 189 4.58 21.16 -6.07
N HIS A 190 5.79 21.60 -5.74
CA HIS A 190 6.67 21.02 -4.73
C HIS A 190 6.92 19.52 -4.92
N SER A 191 7.12 19.08 -6.16
CA SER A 191 7.39 17.67 -6.50
C SER A 191 6.30 16.69 -6.06
N HIS A 192 5.10 17.18 -5.73
CA HIS A 192 4.00 16.35 -5.28
C HIS A 192 3.48 15.50 -6.44
N THR A 193 3.65 14.20 -6.39
CA THR A 193 3.45 13.23 -7.48
C THR A 193 2.09 13.37 -8.16
N PHE A 194 1.01 13.40 -7.38
CA PHE A 194 -0.35 13.56 -7.93
C PHE A 194 -0.57 14.93 -8.58
N ALA A 195 0.03 15.99 -8.02
CA ALA A 195 -0.10 17.34 -8.59
C ALA A 195 0.68 17.45 -9.91
N VAL A 196 1.84 16.80 -10.04
CA VAL A 196 2.60 16.71 -11.31
C VAL A 196 1.77 15.99 -12.37
N GLU A 197 1.18 14.85 -12.05
CA GLU A 197 0.29 14.10 -12.96
C GLU A 197 -0.90 14.96 -13.42
N LEU A 198 -1.57 15.63 -12.47
CA LEU A 198 -2.72 16.47 -12.77
C LEU A 198 -2.34 17.66 -13.66
N ALA A 199 -1.23 18.34 -13.35
CA ALA A 199 -0.72 19.45 -14.17
C ALA A 199 -0.38 19.00 -15.58
N ALA A 200 0.30 17.87 -15.74
CA ALA A 200 0.63 17.31 -17.06
C ALA A 200 -0.64 17.00 -17.89
N LYS A 201 -1.66 16.39 -17.28
CA LYS A 201 -2.95 16.14 -17.92
C LYS A 201 -3.68 17.42 -18.33
N LEU A 202 -3.54 18.49 -17.56
CA LEU A 202 -4.14 19.79 -17.89
C LEU A 202 -3.41 20.47 -19.05
N LEU A 203 -2.12 20.25 -19.23
CA LEU A 203 -1.35 20.79 -20.36
C LEU A 203 -1.64 20.04 -21.67
N GLU A 204 -2.04 18.79 -21.62
CA GLU A 204 -2.37 17.97 -22.80
C GLU A 204 -3.73 18.35 -23.40
N ASN A 205 -4.66 18.96 -22.63
CA ASN A 205 -6.02 19.36 -23.09
C ASN A 205 -6.04 20.80 -23.59
#